data_900a89e23d65b75e4dbdb207a9ba4f83
#
_entry.id   900a89e23d65b75e4dbdb207a9ba4f83
#
_cell.length_a   1.000
_cell.length_b   1.000
_cell.length_c   1.000
_cell.angle_alpha   90.00
_cell.angle_beta   90.00
_cell.angle_gamma   90.00
#
_symmetry.space_group_name_H-M   'P 1'
#
loop_
_entity.id
_entity.type
_entity.pdbx_description
1 polymer ?
#
loop_
_entity_poly.entity_id
_entity_poly.type
_entity_poly.pdbx_seq_one_letter_code
_entity_poly.pdbx_strand_id
1 'polypeptide(L)'
;FRKKSSFSNKKQESLEQLIKLNLENYLEIEDLLQIDYSFENSIGNEKVNSIEDIEKLVLSLRNEWEIGLDPIHNIIQLLEDNEIKVVELFDVEDSFDGLATFVNDKFPVIVVNGNFPVERKRFTLLHELGHLLLNLPVCNLKDEENYCNKFASEFLFPKKLVVKEFGIKRDLISLNELVEVQKKYGMSIQAIVYRLVDAGIFTENRKTDFYKKINFNPSLKREVNLSRFQTPEKSN
;
A
#
# COMPACT_ATOMS: atom_id res chain seq x y z
N PHE A 1 -9.82 -3.55 -16.78
CA PHE A 1 -9.56 -2.25 -16.12
C PHE A 1 -10.80 -1.81 -15.35
N ARG A 2 -10.71 -1.72 -14.02
CA ARG A 2 -11.77 -1.13 -13.20
C ARG A 2 -11.79 0.38 -13.39
N LYS A 3 -12.92 0.93 -13.77
CA LYS A 3 -13.12 2.36 -14.04
C LYS A 3 -13.12 3.13 -12.70
N LYS A 4 -12.04 3.86 -12.38
CA LYS A 4 -12.15 4.92 -11.38
C LYS A 4 -13.03 6.04 -11.94
N SER A 5 -14.04 6.46 -11.20
CA SER A 5 -15.13 7.38 -11.63
C SER A 5 -14.67 8.79 -12.06
N SER A 6 -13.38 9.11 -11.95
CA SER A 6 -12.82 10.44 -12.24
C SER A 6 -12.17 10.60 -13.61
N PHE A 7 -12.02 9.53 -14.40
CA PHE A 7 -11.34 9.61 -15.70
C PHE A 7 -12.32 9.74 -16.86
N SER A 8 -12.03 10.65 -17.81
CA SER A 8 -12.71 10.65 -19.10
C SER A 8 -12.27 9.42 -19.90
N ASN A 9 -13.16 8.88 -20.76
CA ASN A 9 -12.85 7.69 -21.58
C ASN A 9 -11.54 7.85 -22.37
N LYS A 10 -11.29 9.04 -22.94
CA LYS A 10 -10.07 9.32 -23.71
C LYS A 10 -8.78 9.25 -22.87
N LYS A 11 -8.85 9.72 -21.61
CA LYS A 11 -7.70 9.64 -20.69
C LYS A 11 -7.44 8.21 -20.25
N GLN A 12 -8.49 7.44 -20.03
CA GLN A 12 -8.38 6.03 -19.72
C GLN A 12 -7.71 5.26 -20.86
N GLU A 13 -8.15 5.46 -22.10
CA GLU A 13 -7.55 4.83 -23.28
C GLU A 13 -6.05 5.18 -23.42
N SER A 14 -5.69 6.45 -23.20
CA SER A 14 -4.28 6.87 -23.26
C SER A 14 -3.44 6.21 -22.16
N LEU A 15 -3.97 6.09 -20.95
CA LEU A 15 -3.31 5.41 -19.84
C LEU A 15 -3.14 3.92 -20.13
N GLU A 16 -4.18 3.27 -20.66
CA GLU A 16 -4.14 1.86 -21.06
C GLU A 16 -3.07 1.61 -22.12
N GLN A 17 -2.97 2.48 -23.12
CA GLN A 17 -1.93 2.39 -24.15
C GLN A 17 -0.53 2.55 -23.57
N LEU A 18 -0.33 3.51 -22.65
CA LEU A 18 0.96 3.73 -21.99
C LEU A 18 1.38 2.53 -21.13
N ILE A 19 0.44 1.98 -20.37
CA ILE A 19 0.66 0.79 -19.56
C ILE A 19 1.01 -0.40 -20.47
N LYS A 20 0.23 -0.60 -21.53
CA LYS A 20 0.46 -1.69 -22.48
C LYS A 20 1.86 -1.61 -23.09
N LEU A 21 2.29 -0.42 -23.55
CA LEU A 21 3.61 -0.23 -24.13
C LEU A 21 4.74 -0.55 -23.13
N ASN A 22 4.63 -0.08 -21.89
CA ASN A 22 5.64 -0.38 -20.86
C ASN A 22 5.70 -1.87 -20.56
N LEU A 23 4.56 -2.55 -20.49
CA LEU A 23 4.48 -3.98 -20.23
C LEU A 23 4.96 -4.83 -21.41
N GLU A 24 4.64 -4.45 -22.63
CA GLU A 24 5.13 -5.16 -23.84
C GLU A 24 6.67 -5.16 -23.85
N ASN A 25 7.30 -4.01 -23.59
CA ASN A 25 8.75 -3.92 -23.50
C ASN A 25 9.32 -4.79 -22.35
N TYR A 26 8.66 -4.78 -21.19
CA TYR A 26 9.10 -5.58 -20.04
C TYR A 26 9.03 -7.09 -20.34
N LEU A 27 7.88 -7.54 -20.87
CA LEU A 27 7.68 -8.95 -21.22
C LEU A 27 8.60 -9.42 -22.36
N GLU A 28 8.91 -8.55 -23.33
CA GLU A 28 9.85 -8.84 -24.41
C GLU A 28 11.27 -9.08 -23.87
N ILE A 29 11.70 -8.28 -22.88
CA ILE A 29 12.99 -8.46 -22.22
C ILE A 29 13.04 -9.79 -21.46
N GLU A 30 11.98 -10.13 -20.71
CA GLU A 30 11.92 -11.41 -19.98
C GLU A 30 11.95 -12.61 -20.93
N ASP A 31 11.22 -12.53 -22.06
CA ASP A 31 11.21 -13.59 -23.08
C ASP A 31 12.60 -13.76 -23.70
N LEU A 32 13.28 -12.66 -24.02
CA LEU A 32 14.67 -12.69 -24.51
C LEU A 32 15.64 -13.29 -23.51
N LEU A 33 15.42 -13.05 -22.23
CA LEU A 33 16.26 -13.60 -21.14
C LEU A 33 15.85 -15.02 -20.72
N GLN A 34 14.78 -15.58 -21.32
CA GLN A 34 14.24 -16.89 -20.99
C GLN A 34 13.87 -17.03 -19.50
N ILE A 35 13.30 -15.97 -18.92
CA ILE A 35 12.85 -15.97 -17.54
C ILE A 35 11.51 -16.72 -17.48
N ASP A 36 11.48 -17.83 -16.75
CA ASP A 36 10.25 -18.55 -16.46
C ASP A 36 9.41 -17.78 -15.43
N TYR A 37 8.14 -17.66 -15.72
CA TYR A 37 7.19 -16.93 -14.89
C TYR A 37 6.26 -17.88 -14.14
N SER A 38 6.17 -17.76 -12.82
CA SER A 38 5.42 -18.69 -11.95
C SER A 38 4.66 -17.98 -10.82
N PHE A 39 3.88 -16.93 -11.15
CA PHE A 39 3.04 -16.30 -10.12
C PHE A 39 1.96 -17.24 -9.60
N GLU A 40 1.87 -17.38 -8.27
CA GLU A 40 0.80 -18.08 -7.58
C GLU A 40 0.20 -17.18 -6.48
N ASN A 41 -1.14 -17.03 -6.50
CA ASN A 41 -1.83 -16.32 -5.42
C ASN A 41 -2.14 -17.30 -4.27
N SER A 42 -1.25 -17.40 -3.32
CA SER A 42 -1.33 -18.32 -2.20
C SER A 42 -2.52 -18.07 -1.27
N ILE A 43 -2.96 -16.81 -1.16
CA ILE A 43 -4.12 -16.44 -0.32
C ILE A 43 -5.45 -16.36 -1.09
N GLY A 44 -5.44 -16.55 -2.41
CA GLY A 44 -6.60 -16.36 -3.28
C GLY A 44 -7.76 -17.34 -3.01
N ASN A 45 -7.48 -18.48 -2.40
CA ASN A 45 -8.49 -19.46 -2.02
C ASN A 45 -9.18 -19.16 -0.69
N GLU A 46 -8.62 -18.26 0.12
CA GLU A 46 -9.16 -17.89 1.43
C GLU A 46 -10.18 -16.77 1.30
N LYS A 47 -11.42 -17.04 1.69
CA LYS A 47 -12.48 -16.02 1.65
C LYS A 47 -12.34 -15.06 2.81
N VAL A 48 -12.39 -13.76 2.49
CA VAL A 48 -12.45 -12.69 3.47
C VAL A 48 -13.92 -12.45 3.86
N ASN A 49 -14.27 -12.69 5.10
CA ASN A 49 -15.61 -12.42 5.63
C ASN A 49 -15.62 -11.27 6.64
N SER A 50 -14.46 -10.90 7.18
CA SER A 50 -14.31 -9.86 8.19
C SER A 50 -12.97 -9.14 8.07
N ILE A 51 -12.83 -8.02 8.78
CA ILE A 51 -11.57 -7.28 8.87
C ILE A 51 -10.49 -8.07 9.61
N GLU A 52 -10.88 -8.91 10.56
CA GLU A 52 -10.00 -9.79 11.32
C GLU A 52 -9.36 -10.88 10.43
N ASP A 53 -10.05 -11.29 9.38
CA ASP A 53 -9.52 -12.26 8.40
C ASP A 53 -8.34 -11.63 7.64
N ILE A 54 -8.43 -10.33 7.29
CA ILE A 54 -7.32 -9.59 6.67
C ILE A 54 -6.06 -9.63 7.54
N GLU A 55 -6.19 -9.45 8.88
CA GLU A 55 -5.04 -9.50 9.79
C GLU A 55 -4.33 -10.86 9.73
N LYS A 56 -5.08 -11.95 9.64
CA LYS A 56 -4.53 -13.31 9.54
C LYS A 56 -3.89 -13.57 8.17
N LEU A 57 -4.60 -13.20 7.09
CA LEU A 57 -4.11 -13.35 5.72
C LEU A 57 -2.80 -12.60 5.50
N VAL A 58 -2.73 -11.37 5.95
CA VAL A 58 -1.50 -10.55 5.86
C VAL A 58 -0.35 -11.20 6.61
N LEU A 59 -0.57 -11.71 7.82
CA LEU A 59 0.49 -12.39 8.56
C LEU A 59 0.94 -13.68 7.88
N SER A 60 0.02 -14.44 7.30
CA SER A 60 0.34 -15.63 6.50
C SER A 60 1.21 -15.28 5.29
N LEU A 61 0.76 -14.30 4.50
CA LEU A 61 1.47 -13.83 3.31
C LEU A 61 2.86 -13.25 3.65
N ARG A 62 2.96 -12.46 4.72
CA ARG A 62 4.27 -11.94 5.17
C ARG A 62 5.23 -13.05 5.60
N ASN A 63 4.73 -14.13 6.19
CA ASN A 63 5.57 -15.28 6.56
C ASN A 63 5.99 -16.07 5.32
N GLU A 64 5.12 -16.26 4.34
CA GLU A 64 5.41 -16.92 3.08
C GLU A 64 6.47 -16.15 2.26
N TRP A 65 6.35 -14.83 2.22
CA TRP A 65 7.32 -13.93 1.59
C TRP A 65 8.57 -13.69 2.44
N GLU A 66 8.77 -14.48 3.50
CA GLU A 66 9.93 -14.45 4.41
C GLU A 66 10.20 -13.10 5.09
N ILE A 67 9.17 -12.22 5.15
CA ILE A 67 9.28 -10.91 5.80
C ILE A 67 9.07 -11.02 7.31
N GLY A 68 8.20 -11.92 7.75
CA GLY A 68 7.81 -12.04 9.15
C GLY A 68 7.24 -10.71 9.69
N LEU A 69 7.78 -10.24 10.82
CA LEU A 69 7.39 -8.98 11.44
C LEU A 69 8.38 -7.83 11.17
N ASP A 70 9.39 -8.01 10.32
CA ASP A 70 10.37 -6.96 10.05
C ASP A 70 9.80 -5.83 9.19
N PRO A 71 10.31 -4.59 9.33
CA PRO A 71 9.98 -3.51 8.43
C PRO A 71 10.40 -3.82 6.99
N ILE A 72 9.57 -3.46 6.03
CA ILE A 72 9.87 -3.66 4.61
C ILE A 72 10.71 -2.49 4.12
N HIS A 73 11.87 -2.76 3.55
CA HIS A 73 12.76 -1.71 3.06
C HIS A 73 12.35 -1.20 1.68
N ASN A 74 12.06 -2.10 0.74
CA ASN A 74 11.68 -1.76 -0.64
C ASN A 74 10.48 -2.61 -1.05
N ILE A 75 9.33 -1.96 -1.27
CA ILE A 75 8.09 -2.65 -1.65
C ILE A 75 8.09 -3.01 -3.12
N ILE A 76 8.65 -2.17 -3.99
CA ILE A 76 8.72 -2.48 -5.43
C ILE A 76 9.52 -3.76 -5.62
N GLN A 77 10.72 -3.85 -5.06
CA GLN A 77 11.52 -5.06 -5.14
C GLN A 77 10.82 -6.27 -4.54
N LEU A 78 10.18 -6.11 -3.36
CA LEU A 78 9.43 -7.20 -2.74
C LEU A 78 8.32 -7.74 -3.65
N LEU A 79 7.61 -6.87 -4.36
CA LEU A 79 6.57 -7.27 -5.31
C LEU A 79 7.16 -8.00 -6.52
N GLU A 80 8.26 -7.47 -7.07
CA GLU A 80 8.97 -8.08 -8.21
C GLU A 80 9.58 -9.43 -7.85
N ASP A 81 10.17 -9.57 -6.65
CA ASP A 81 10.68 -10.84 -6.12
C ASP A 81 9.57 -11.90 -5.96
N ASN A 82 8.31 -11.47 -5.86
CA ASN A 82 7.12 -12.32 -5.82
C ASN A 82 6.32 -12.32 -7.14
N GLU A 83 6.99 -12.10 -8.25
CA GLU A 83 6.44 -12.20 -9.61
C GLU A 83 5.33 -11.17 -9.93
N ILE A 84 5.22 -10.08 -9.18
CA ILE A 84 4.25 -9.01 -9.42
C ILE A 84 4.98 -7.84 -10.08
N LYS A 85 4.64 -7.56 -11.33
CA LYS A 85 5.29 -6.51 -12.10
C LYS A 85 4.83 -5.13 -11.65
N VAL A 86 5.78 -4.20 -11.49
CA VAL A 86 5.50 -2.84 -11.06
C VAL A 86 5.89 -1.85 -12.15
N VAL A 87 4.96 -0.95 -12.48
CA VAL A 87 5.18 0.14 -13.44
C VAL A 87 4.96 1.48 -12.76
N GLU A 88 6.01 2.28 -12.67
CA GLU A 88 5.92 3.67 -12.20
C GLU A 88 5.66 4.61 -13.37
N LEU A 89 4.57 5.37 -13.32
CA LEU A 89 4.24 6.39 -14.34
C LEU A 89 4.49 7.79 -13.77
N PHE A 90 5.29 8.58 -14.49
CA PHE A 90 5.65 9.95 -14.08
C PHE A 90 4.87 11.03 -14.84
N ASP A 91 4.41 10.74 -16.05
CA ASP A 91 3.64 11.68 -16.88
C ASP A 91 2.13 11.49 -16.69
N VAL A 92 1.68 11.44 -15.42
CA VAL A 92 0.28 11.26 -15.06
C VAL A 92 -0.21 12.34 -14.12
N GLU A 93 -1.53 12.55 -14.12
CA GLU A 93 -2.16 13.56 -13.25
C GLU A 93 -2.14 13.09 -11.77
N ASP A 94 -2.15 14.07 -10.85
CA ASP A 94 -2.23 13.83 -9.40
C ASP A 94 -3.51 13.08 -8.97
N SER A 95 -4.52 13.06 -9.84
CA SER A 95 -5.78 12.31 -9.63
C SER A 95 -5.65 10.80 -9.87
N PHE A 96 -4.55 10.36 -10.49
CA PHE A 96 -4.22 8.96 -10.66
C PHE A 96 -3.37 8.48 -9.49
N ASP A 97 -3.87 7.55 -8.71
CA ASP A 97 -3.10 6.93 -7.60
C ASP A 97 -2.35 5.70 -8.08
N GLY A 98 -3.07 4.73 -8.57
CA GLY A 98 -2.56 3.46 -9.04
C GLY A 98 -3.69 2.61 -9.64
N LEU A 99 -3.35 1.47 -10.14
CA LEU A 99 -4.27 0.42 -10.54
C LEU A 99 -3.57 -0.94 -10.50
N ALA A 100 -4.35 -1.98 -10.33
CA ALA A 100 -3.89 -3.36 -10.41
C ALA A 100 -4.70 -4.12 -11.47
N THR A 101 -4.05 -5.02 -12.19
CA THR A 101 -4.68 -5.84 -13.22
C THR A 101 -3.88 -7.10 -13.51
N PHE A 102 -4.51 -8.06 -14.18
CA PHE A 102 -3.79 -9.17 -14.81
C PHE A 102 -3.68 -8.89 -16.31
N VAL A 103 -2.47 -8.99 -16.84
CA VAL A 103 -2.21 -8.91 -18.28
C VAL A 103 -2.18 -10.32 -18.86
N ASN A 104 -2.90 -10.52 -19.98
CA ASN A 104 -3.11 -11.83 -20.60
C ASN A 104 -3.64 -12.90 -19.62
N ASP A 105 -4.42 -12.49 -18.61
CA ASP A 105 -4.95 -13.33 -17.52
C ASP A 105 -3.87 -14.13 -16.77
N LYS A 106 -2.61 -13.74 -16.90
CA LYS A 106 -1.45 -14.45 -16.36
C LYS A 106 -0.57 -13.56 -15.47
N PHE A 107 -0.20 -12.39 -15.95
CA PHE A 107 0.80 -11.54 -15.31
C PHE A 107 0.15 -10.49 -14.40
N PRO A 108 0.28 -10.57 -13.06
CA PRO A 108 -0.19 -9.51 -12.18
C PRO A 108 0.69 -8.28 -12.34
N VAL A 109 0.05 -7.14 -12.50
CA VAL A 109 0.71 -5.87 -12.71
C VAL A 109 0.11 -4.83 -11.80
N ILE A 110 0.96 -4.08 -11.13
CA ILE A 110 0.59 -2.90 -10.36
C ILE A 110 1.21 -1.67 -11.03
N VAL A 111 0.37 -0.70 -11.34
CA VAL A 111 0.81 0.59 -11.87
C VAL A 111 0.61 1.65 -10.81
N VAL A 112 1.61 2.49 -10.59
CA VAL A 112 1.57 3.54 -9.55
C VAL A 112 2.04 4.88 -10.10
N ASN A 113 1.51 5.97 -9.56
CA ASN A 113 1.99 7.31 -9.85
C ASN A 113 3.37 7.52 -9.21
N GLY A 114 4.41 7.60 -10.05
CA GLY A 114 5.80 7.77 -9.64
C GLY A 114 6.10 9.13 -8.99
N ASN A 115 5.24 10.15 -9.20
CA ASN A 115 5.42 11.50 -8.64
C ASN A 115 5.05 11.60 -7.16
N PHE A 116 4.40 10.59 -6.59
CA PHE A 116 3.97 10.64 -5.20
C PHE A 116 5.14 10.52 -4.21
N PRO A 117 4.99 11.11 -3.01
CA PRO A 117 5.90 10.82 -1.90
C PRO A 117 6.00 9.33 -1.62
N VAL A 118 7.17 8.88 -1.18
CA VAL A 118 7.46 7.45 -0.98
C VAL A 118 6.42 6.76 -0.11
N GLU A 119 6.00 7.38 0.99
CA GLU A 119 5.00 6.80 1.90
C GLU A 119 3.64 6.58 1.23
N ARG A 120 3.25 7.49 0.31
CA ARG A 120 2.02 7.33 -0.46
C ARG A 120 2.16 6.23 -1.51
N LYS A 121 3.29 6.18 -2.22
CA LYS A 121 3.57 5.09 -3.19
C LYS A 121 3.51 3.73 -2.50
N ARG A 122 4.20 3.59 -1.37
CA ARG A 122 4.22 2.34 -0.58
C ARG A 122 2.82 1.88 -0.21
N PHE A 123 2.01 2.80 0.29
CA PHE A 123 0.63 2.49 0.64
C PHE A 123 -0.21 2.11 -0.58
N THR A 124 -0.09 2.88 -1.68
CA THR A 124 -0.80 2.61 -2.93
C THR A 124 -0.41 1.26 -3.52
N LEU A 125 0.88 0.92 -3.59
CA LEU A 125 1.33 -0.38 -4.09
C LEU A 125 0.70 -1.55 -3.34
N LEU A 126 0.64 -1.47 -2.02
CA LEU A 126 0.02 -2.52 -1.19
C LEU A 126 -1.51 -2.50 -1.21
N HIS A 127 -2.11 -1.34 -1.43
CA HIS A 127 -3.55 -1.23 -1.66
C HIS A 127 -3.94 -1.93 -2.97
N GLU A 128 -3.21 -1.67 -4.04
CA GLU A 128 -3.41 -2.33 -5.33
C GLU A 128 -3.07 -3.84 -5.26
N LEU A 129 -2.10 -4.23 -4.46
CA LEU A 129 -1.84 -5.64 -4.14
C LEU A 129 -3.07 -6.29 -3.49
N GLY A 130 -3.76 -5.60 -2.59
CA GLY A 130 -5.00 -6.08 -2.01
C GLY A 130 -6.06 -6.38 -3.07
N HIS A 131 -6.20 -5.54 -4.10
CA HIS A 131 -7.11 -5.78 -5.21
C HIS A 131 -6.74 -7.03 -6.06
N LEU A 132 -5.45 -7.36 -6.15
CA LEU A 132 -4.98 -8.54 -6.88
C LEU A 132 -5.19 -9.84 -6.11
N LEU A 133 -4.94 -9.82 -4.80
CA LEU A 133 -4.80 -11.04 -4.02
C LEU A 133 -6.06 -11.44 -3.23
N LEU A 134 -6.85 -10.45 -2.77
CA LEU A 134 -7.96 -10.73 -1.85
C LEU A 134 -9.17 -11.34 -2.56
N ASN A 135 -9.65 -12.46 -2.02
CA ASN A 135 -10.92 -13.06 -2.41
C ASN A 135 -12.05 -12.46 -1.56
N LEU A 136 -12.52 -11.28 -2.00
CA LEU A 136 -13.54 -10.52 -1.28
C LEU A 136 -14.95 -11.06 -1.58
N PRO A 137 -15.89 -10.99 -0.61
CA PRO A 137 -17.29 -11.27 -0.87
C PRO A 137 -17.84 -10.22 -1.86
N VAL A 138 -18.98 -10.56 -2.48
CA VAL A 138 -19.70 -9.57 -3.27
C VAL A 138 -20.12 -8.42 -2.36
N CYS A 139 -19.47 -7.29 -2.51
CA CYS A 139 -19.68 -6.08 -1.71
C CYS A 139 -19.72 -4.84 -2.60
N ASN A 140 -20.10 -3.70 -2.03
CA ASN A 140 -20.03 -2.44 -2.75
C ASN A 140 -18.57 -1.95 -2.83
N LEU A 141 -18.31 -1.03 -3.76
CA LEU A 141 -16.97 -0.48 -3.98
C LEU A 141 -16.33 0.12 -2.72
N LYS A 142 -17.14 0.76 -1.85
CA LYS A 142 -16.64 1.37 -0.63
C LYS A 142 -16.11 0.34 0.36
N ASP A 143 -16.79 -0.79 0.49
CA ASP A 143 -16.36 -1.87 1.39
C ASP A 143 -15.13 -2.57 0.82
N GLU A 144 -15.06 -2.79 -0.49
CA GLU A 144 -13.88 -3.31 -1.16
C GLU A 144 -12.65 -2.43 -0.91
N GLU A 145 -12.77 -1.12 -1.12
CA GLU A 145 -11.71 -0.15 -0.84
C GLU A 145 -11.28 -0.17 0.64
N ASN A 146 -12.23 -0.36 1.57
CA ASN A 146 -11.93 -0.49 2.98
C ASN A 146 -11.11 -1.75 3.29
N TYR A 147 -11.41 -2.89 2.67
CA TYR A 147 -10.62 -4.12 2.80
C TYR A 147 -9.21 -3.94 2.25
N CYS A 148 -9.05 -3.34 1.07
CA CYS A 148 -7.74 -3.08 0.49
C CYS A 148 -6.92 -2.08 1.31
N ASN A 149 -7.56 -1.03 1.85
CA ASN A 149 -6.91 -0.10 2.79
C ASN A 149 -6.46 -0.79 4.08
N LYS A 150 -7.29 -1.68 4.62
CA LYS A 150 -6.93 -2.49 5.79
C LYS A 150 -5.75 -3.41 5.47
N PHE A 151 -5.78 -4.09 4.33
CA PHE A 151 -4.70 -4.94 3.86
C PHE A 151 -3.39 -4.16 3.77
N ALA A 152 -3.37 -3.03 3.07
CA ALA A 152 -2.17 -2.19 2.93
C ALA A 152 -1.60 -1.73 4.27
N SER A 153 -2.46 -1.24 5.16
CA SER A 153 -2.04 -0.75 6.48
C SER A 153 -1.52 -1.87 7.37
N GLU A 154 -2.15 -3.05 7.33
CA GLU A 154 -1.73 -4.24 8.07
C GLU A 154 -0.42 -4.80 7.50
N PHE A 155 -0.26 -4.79 6.18
CA PHE A 155 0.94 -5.27 5.53
C PHE A 155 2.16 -4.40 5.85
N LEU A 156 2.01 -3.07 5.86
CA LEU A 156 3.09 -2.14 6.24
C LEU A 156 3.41 -2.19 7.72
N PHE A 157 2.41 -2.25 8.58
CA PHE A 157 2.57 -2.15 10.02
C PHE A 157 1.58 -3.05 10.75
N PRO A 158 1.88 -4.37 10.85
CA PRO A 158 1.04 -5.35 11.50
C PRO A 158 0.63 -4.95 12.91
N LYS A 159 -0.61 -5.27 13.31
CA LYS A 159 -1.14 -4.94 14.65
C LYS A 159 -0.24 -5.38 15.81
N LYS A 160 0.41 -6.54 15.67
CA LYS A 160 1.39 -7.02 16.65
C LYS A 160 2.53 -6.03 16.84
N LEU A 161 3.00 -5.40 15.76
CA LEU A 161 4.06 -4.39 15.81
C LEU A 161 3.55 -3.06 16.34
N VAL A 162 2.32 -2.66 15.99
CA VAL A 162 1.69 -1.46 16.55
C VAL A 162 1.65 -1.55 18.08
N VAL A 163 1.23 -2.69 18.61
CA VAL A 163 1.21 -2.95 20.06
C VAL A 163 2.62 -2.98 20.65
N LYS A 164 3.60 -3.53 19.94
CA LYS A 164 5.01 -3.56 20.38
C LYS A 164 5.62 -2.16 20.49
N GLU A 165 5.34 -1.28 19.50
CA GLU A 165 5.91 0.08 19.47
C GLU A 165 5.21 1.04 20.44
N PHE A 166 3.89 0.94 20.57
CA PHE A 166 3.08 1.92 21.32
C PHE A 166 2.44 1.38 22.60
N GLY A 167 2.47 0.07 22.83
CA GLY A 167 1.76 -0.57 23.94
C GLY A 167 0.28 -0.80 23.63
N ILE A 168 -0.48 -1.25 24.63
CA ILE A 168 -1.88 -1.68 24.46
C ILE A 168 -2.83 -0.48 24.42
N LYS A 169 -2.52 0.59 25.15
CA LYS A 169 -3.35 1.79 25.28
C LYS A 169 -2.49 3.01 25.56
N ARG A 170 -2.74 4.09 24.89
CA ARG A 170 -2.05 5.36 25.05
C ARG A 170 -3.02 6.53 25.07
N ASP A 171 -2.80 7.47 25.97
CA ASP A 171 -3.53 8.73 26.01
C ASP A 171 -2.85 9.85 25.22
N LEU A 172 -1.52 9.80 25.17
CA LEU A 172 -0.69 10.76 24.45
C LEU A 172 0.43 10.02 23.71
N ILE A 173 0.71 10.48 22.50
CA ILE A 173 1.87 10.06 21.71
C ILE A 173 2.55 11.35 21.22
N SER A 174 3.86 11.41 21.38
CA SER A 174 4.65 12.56 20.92
C SER A 174 4.83 12.50 19.40
N LEU A 175 5.07 13.67 18.79
CA LEU A 175 5.39 13.72 17.36
C LEU A 175 6.69 12.96 17.05
N ASN A 176 7.69 13.04 17.96
CA ASN A 176 8.96 12.33 17.78
C ASN A 176 8.77 10.81 17.72
N GLU A 177 7.92 10.22 18.57
CA GLU A 177 7.60 8.79 18.50
C GLU A 177 7.00 8.43 17.14
N LEU A 178 6.09 9.26 16.61
CA LEU A 178 5.47 9.04 15.30
C LEU A 178 6.49 9.18 14.16
N VAL A 179 7.40 10.14 14.23
CA VAL A 179 8.47 10.33 13.24
C VAL A 179 9.43 9.13 13.22
N GLU A 180 9.80 8.58 14.38
CA GLU A 180 10.64 7.38 14.43
C GLU A 180 9.94 6.15 13.83
N VAL A 181 8.65 5.98 14.11
CA VAL A 181 7.85 4.91 13.49
C VAL A 181 7.68 5.14 11.99
N GLN A 182 7.48 6.39 11.53
CA GLN A 182 7.45 6.73 10.10
C GLN A 182 8.73 6.32 9.41
N LYS A 183 9.89 6.68 9.96
CA LYS A 183 11.21 6.32 9.41
C LYS A 183 11.44 4.81 9.39
N LYS A 184 10.88 4.08 10.34
CA LYS A 184 11.07 2.64 10.47
C LYS A 184 10.18 1.85 9.51
N TYR A 185 8.91 2.23 9.38
CA TYR A 185 7.91 1.46 8.63
C TYR A 185 7.52 2.09 7.27
N GLY A 186 7.99 3.29 6.98
CA GLY A 186 7.70 3.97 5.72
C GLY A 186 6.22 4.31 5.53
N MET A 187 5.53 4.65 6.61
CA MET A 187 4.14 5.12 6.60
C MET A 187 4.07 6.61 6.92
N SER A 188 3.12 7.34 6.34
CA SER A 188 2.90 8.72 6.76
C SER A 188 2.43 8.78 8.22
N ILE A 189 2.77 9.86 8.94
CA ILE A 189 2.29 10.08 10.32
C ILE A 189 0.77 9.97 10.40
N GLN A 190 0.09 10.46 9.37
CA GLN A 190 -1.36 10.36 9.28
C GLN A 190 -1.84 8.89 9.25
N ALA A 191 -1.23 8.07 8.40
CA ALA A 191 -1.55 6.64 8.32
C ALA A 191 -1.25 5.90 9.63
N ILE A 192 -0.14 6.26 10.31
CA ILE A 192 0.21 5.70 11.62
C ILE A 192 -0.89 6.02 12.65
N VAL A 193 -1.36 7.27 12.71
CA VAL A 193 -2.42 7.66 13.66
C VAL A 193 -3.74 6.95 13.38
N TYR A 194 -4.11 6.74 12.12
CA TYR A 194 -5.25 5.90 11.76
C TYR A 194 -5.03 4.45 12.21
N ARG A 195 -3.82 3.93 12.01
CA ARG A 195 -3.46 2.57 12.41
C ARG A 195 -3.54 2.35 13.93
N LEU A 196 -3.20 3.38 14.72
CA LEU A 196 -3.34 3.35 16.18
C LEU A 196 -4.79 3.24 16.64
N VAL A 197 -5.71 3.91 15.94
CA VAL A 197 -7.15 3.79 16.21
C VAL A 197 -7.67 2.42 15.83
N ASP A 198 -7.30 1.94 14.66
CA ASP A 198 -7.67 0.62 14.16
C ASP A 198 -7.14 -0.51 15.07
N ALA A 199 -5.96 -0.35 15.66
CA ALA A 199 -5.40 -1.27 16.64
C ALA A 199 -6.03 -1.15 18.04
N GLY A 200 -6.90 -0.17 18.28
CA GLY A 200 -7.54 0.09 19.57
C GLY A 200 -6.65 0.78 20.61
N ILE A 201 -5.49 1.29 20.19
CA ILE A 201 -4.53 2.00 21.08
C ILE A 201 -4.97 3.44 21.32
N PHE A 202 -5.44 4.11 20.26
CA PHE A 202 -6.07 5.43 20.30
C PHE A 202 -7.58 5.32 20.16
N THR A 203 -8.32 6.25 20.78
CA THR A 203 -9.72 6.47 20.48
C THR A 203 -9.89 7.47 19.35
N GLU A 204 -11.05 7.48 18.69
CA GLU A 204 -11.42 8.48 17.69
C GLU A 204 -11.31 9.92 18.22
N ASN A 205 -11.69 10.14 19.49
CA ASN A 205 -11.55 11.44 20.14
C ASN A 205 -10.09 11.87 20.24
N ARG A 206 -9.19 10.98 20.63
CA ARG A 206 -7.74 11.26 20.71
C ARG A 206 -7.13 11.56 19.34
N LYS A 207 -7.55 10.84 18.30
CA LYS A 207 -7.18 11.15 16.91
C LYS A 207 -7.61 12.56 16.53
N THR A 208 -8.86 12.91 16.82
CA THR A 208 -9.41 14.25 16.53
C THR A 208 -8.62 15.34 17.26
N ASP A 209 -8.33 15.15 18.54
CA ASP A 209 -7.55 16.10 19.33
C ASP A 209 -6.11 16.25 18.83
N PHE A 210 -5.49 15.14 18.40
CA PHE A 210 -4.17 15.15 17.77
C PHE A 210 -4.16 16.01 16.50
N TYR A 211 -5.12 15.83 15.60
CA TYR A 211 -5.20 16.62 14.38
C TYR A 211 -5.53 18.09 14.64
N LYS A 212 -6.40 18.39 15.59
CA LYS A 212 -6.66 19.78 16.03
C LYS A 212 -5.34 20.43 16.47
N LYS A 213 -4.58 19.76 17.36
CA LYS A 213 -3.30 20.27 17.87
C LYS A 213 -2.31 20.55 16.75
N ILE A 214 -2.18 19.66 15.77
CA ILE A 214 -1.29 19.87 14.61
C ILE A 214 -1.78 21.03 13.74
N ASN A 215 -3.06 21.07 13.43
CA ASN A 215 -3.63 22.10 12.55
C ASN A 215 -3.57 23.51 13.16
N PHE A 216 -3.71 23.62 14.47
CA PHE A 216 -3.58 24.90 15.17
C PHE A 216 -2.14 25.34 15.44
N ASN A 217 -1.14 24.47 15.21
CA ASN A 217 0.27 24.79 15.41
C ASN A 217 1.03 24.70 14.09
N PRO A 218 1.35 25.87 13.44
CA PRO A 218 2.03 25.87 12.16
C PRO A 218 3.41 25.19 12.17
N SER A 219 4.14 25.24 13.29
CA SER A 219 5.44 24.58 13.44
C SER A 219 5.30 23.06 13.42
N LEU A 220 4.34 22.50 14.18
CA LEU A 220 4.06 21.06 14.17
C LEU A 220 3.56 20.60 12.81
N LYS A 221 2.68 21.37 12.17
CA LYS A 221 2.19 21.07 10.82
C LYS A 221 3.33 21.01 9.80
N ARG A 222 4.27 21.97 9.89
CA ARG A 222 5.45 21.98 9.03
C ARG A 222 6.35 20.78 9.30
N GLU A 223 6.57 20.41 10.55
CA GLU A 223 7.39 19.25 10.94
C GLU A 223 6.78 17.95 10.40
N VAL A 224 5.48 17.73 10.57
CA VAL A 224 4.76 16.58 10.00
C VAL A 224 4.90 16.53 8.47
N ASN A 225 4.83 17.66 7.79
CA ASN A 225 4.95 17.71 6.33
C ASN A 225 6.40 17.54 5.83
N LEU A 226 7.39 17.86 6.66
CA LEU A 226 8.81 17.71 6.31
C LEU A 226 9.40 16.36 6.67
N SER A 227 8.78 15.64 7.64
CA SER A 227 9.22 14.28 7.97
C SER A 227 8.90 13.35 6.79
N ARG A 228 9.89 12.60 6.35
CA ARG A 228 9.79 11.70 5.20
C ARG A 228 10.54 10.41 5.47
N PHE A 229 10.03 9.34 4.94
CA PHE A 229 10.76 8.09 4.80
C PHE A 229 11.85 8.28 3.74
N GLN A 230 13.08 7.91 4.06
CA GLN A 230 14.23 8.27 3.24
C GLN A 230 14.70 7.17 2.29
N THR A 231 14.28 5.93 2.52
CA THR A 231 14.63 4.83 1.64
C THR A 231 13.77 4.90 0.38
N PRO A 232 14.36 5.10 -0.81
CA PRO A 232 13.59 5.13 -2.04
C PRO A 232 13.06 3.73 -2.38
N GLU A 233 11.86 3.67 -2.95
CA GLU A 233 11.37 2.49 -3.62
C GLU A 233 12.04 2.42 -5.01
N LYS A 234 12.61 1.28 -5.36
CA LYS A 234 13.30 1.09 -6.64
C LYS A 234 13.02 -0.30 -7.18
N SER A 235 12.81 -0.38 -8.48
CA SER A 235 12.95 -1.60 -9.25
C SER A 235 14.43 -2.00 -9.39
N ASN A 236 14.69 -3.26 -9.55
CA ASN A 236 16.02 -3.81 -9.86
C ASN A 236 16.42 -3.57 -11.31
#